data_3ad197bcdbeb326c892b2bd6d13d27f2
#
_entry.id   3ad197bcdbeb326c892b2bd6d13d27f2
#
_cell.length_a   1.000
_cell.length_b   1.000
_cell.length_c   1.000
_cell.angle_alpha   90.00
_cell.angle_beta   90.00
_cell.angle_gamma   90.00
#
_symmetry.space_group_name_H-M   'P 1'
#
loop_
_entity.id
_entity.type
_entity.pdbx_description
1 polymer ?
#
loop_
_entity_poly.entity_id
_entity_poly.type
_entity_poly.pdbx_seq_one_letter_code
_entity_poly.pdbx_strand_id
1 'polypeptide(L)'
;MKIKDLRFTEKKWDFVKPFHIANNVSTSKVNIEVELVLSDGTVGLGESSSSFRVNGESEAAIFQLQKEILEMIKDLDVRDYRKVFAKLDAYSRTAPSLKAAIQFATLHAFSRSISTPVYQILGGMKDFVETDKTVSIGSLEETVHDAKEIFDAGHKVIKMKVGEDVKSDVARVLAVNDEIKGVRYVIDANTGYTTKEALRFIDAMYRNDVPVGIFEQPVPAEDFEGLKIIRQGSMYPVGADESAKTKYDVMRLIKEGAVDYVNIKLMKSGLSDALAIVEMCNSAGIGLMIGCMSESGIGVSQSVHFAAGTGAFTYHDLDSHLLLKDVDPVGFSQEKDRQYPILF
;
A
#
# COMPACT_ATOMS: atom_id res chain seq x y z
N MET A 1 -4.58 23.80 19.63
CA MET A 1 -3.81 23.02 18.64
C MET A 1 -4.28 23.36 17.22
N LYS A 2 -4.21 24.65 16.86
CA LYS A 2 -4.74 25.13 15.57
C LYS A 2 -3.68 25.01 14.48
N ILE A 3 -4.11 24.62 13.29
CA ILE A 3 -3.28 24.57 12.08
C ILE A 3 -2.89 26.00 11.71
N LYS A 4 -1.58 26.25 11.58
CA LYS A 4 -1.01 27.56 11.25
C LYS A 4 -0.43 27.60 9.85
N ASP A 5 0.27 26.53 9.45
CA ASP A 5 1.02 26.47 8.20
C ASP A 5 1.00 25.06 7.61
N LEU A 6 1.22 24.95 6.31
CA LEU A 6 1.33 23.71 5.56
C LEU A 6 2.46 23.87 4.55
N ARG A 7 3.44 22.96 4.55
CA ARG A 7 4.61 23.02 3.67
C ARG A 7 4.75 21.74 2.89
N PHE A 8 5.04 21.87 1.60
CA PHE A 8 5.33 20.75 0.72
C PHE A 8 6.78 20.82 0.27
N THR A 9 7.47 19.68 0.28
CA THR A 9 8.85 19.54 -0.19
C THR A 9 8.95 18.35 -1.13
N GLU A 10 9.45 18.57 -2.34
CA GLU A 10 9.75 17.48 -3.26
C GLU A 10 11.00 16.74 -2.80
N LYS A 11 10.91 15.40 -2.75
CA LYS A 11 12.01 14.50 -2.45
C LYS A 11 12.14 13.47 -3.55
N LYS A 12 13.34 13.34 -4.10
CA LYS A 12 13.68 12.33 -5.09
C LYS A 12 14.45 11.19 -4.44
N TRP A 13 13.99 9.98 -4.70
CA TRP A 13 14.60 8.74 -4.24
C TRP A 13 14.99 7.89 -5.45
N ASP A 14 16.20 7.33 -5.46
CA ASP A 14 16.60 6.33 -6.41
C ASP A 14 16.32 4.93 -5.86
N PHE A 15 15.97 3.98 -6.72
CA PHE A 15 15.85 2.58 -6.31
C PHE A 15 17.22 1.94 -6.14
N VAL A 16 17.33 0.99 -5.20
CA VAL A 16 18.54 0.17 -5.00
C VAL A 16 18.87 -0.64 -6.26
N LYS A 17 17.85 -1.24 -6.88
CA LYS A 17 17.88 -1.90 -8.19
C LYS A 17 16.71 -1.36 -9.02
N PRO A 18 16.75 -1.38 -10.37
CA PRO A 18 15.56 -1.06 -11.18
C PRO A 18 14.36 -1.90 -10.73
N PHE A 19 13.27 -1.23 -10.38
CA PHE A 19 12.04 -1.90 -9.91
C PHE A 19 11.16 -2.23 -11.10
N HIS A 20 11.02 -3.54 -11.40
CA HIS A 20 10.33 -4.06 -12.58
C HIS A 20 9.03 -4.76 -12.20
N ILE A 21 7.93 -4.28 -12.75
CA ILE A 21 6.59 -4.88 -12.68
C ILE A 21 6.06 -5.09 -14.11
N ALA A 22 4.98 -5.84 -14.27
CA ALA A 22 4.43 -6.27 -15.58
C ALA A 22 4.41 -5.22 -16.69
N ASN A 23 4.19 -3.96 -16.37
CA ASN A 23 4.02 -2.90 -17.37
C ASN A 23 4.92 -1.68 -17.15
N ASN A 24 5.92 -1.76 -16.27
CA ASN A 24 6.75 -0.60 -15.95
C ASN A 24 8.09 -0.97 -15.31
N VAL A 25 9.12 -0.18 -15.63
CA VAL A 25 10.43 -0.23 -14.96
C VAL A 25 10.74 1.15 -14.42
N SER A 26 11.03 1.25 -13.11
CA SER A 26 11.34 2.50 -12.44
C SER A 26 12.75 2.47 -11.85
N THR A 27 13.52 3.55 -12.02
CA THR A 27 14.85 3.73 -11.43
C THR A 27 14.89 4.78 -10.34
N SER A 28 13.87 5.65 -10.28
CA SER A 28 13.72 6.67 -9.25
C SER A 28 12.25 7.01 -9.04
N LYS A 29 11.96 7.63 -7.92
CA LYS A 29 10.64 8.14 -7.54
C LYS A 29 10.77 9.54 -6.95
N VAL A 30 9.83 10.43 -7.27
CA VAL A 30 9.64 11.71 -6.58
C VAL A 30 8.39 11.61 -5.71
N ASN A 31 8.53 11.95 -4.44
CA ASN A 31 7.42 12.06 -3.49
C ASN A 31 7.32 13.49 -2.96
N ILE A 32 6.19 13.84 -2.37
CA ILE A 32 6.00 15.12 -1.71
C ILE A 32 5.87 14.87 -0.20
N GLU A 33 6.86 15.33 0.55
CA GLU A 33 6.77 15.40 2.00
C GLU A 33 5.87 16.58 2.40
N VAL A 34 5.01 16.35 3.39
CA VAL A 34 4.05 17.29 3.91
C VAL A 34 4.36 17.58 5.38
N GLU A 35 4.60 18.84 5.71
CA GLU A 35 4.68 19.33 7.08
C GLU A 35 3.43 20.16 7.39
N LEU A 36 2.66 19.74 8.40
CA LEU A 36 1.55 20.49 8.95
C LEU A 36 1.97 21.09 10.28
N VAL A 37 2.03 22.43 10.35
CA VAL A 37 2.56 23.17 11.50
C VAL A 37 1.42 23.74 12.34
N LEU A 38 1.45 23.49 13.64
CA LEU A 38 0.48 24.04 14.60
C LEU A 38 0.91 25.39 15.15
N SER A 39 -0.02 26.08 15.82
CA SER A 39 0.20 27.41 16.41
C SER A 39 1.25 27.43 17.54
N ASP A 40 1.50 26.30 18.17
CA ASP A 40 2.53 26.12 19.20
C ASP A 40 3.89 25.65 18.65
N GLY A 41 4.01 25.50 17.32
CA GLY A 41 5.21 25.02 16.64
C GLY A 41 5.29 23.49 16.47
N THR A 42 4.34 22.73 16.99
CA THR A 42 4.28 21.27 16.73
C THR A 42 4.14 21.02 15.23
N VAL A 43 4.91 20.07 14.71
CA VAL A 43 4.89 19.68 13.29
C VAL A 43 4.38 18.25 13.16
N GLY A 44 3.37 18.04 12.32
CA GLY A 44 2.94 16.73 11.86
C GLY A 44 3.50 16.46 10.46
N LEU A 45 3.99 15.24 10.24
CA LEU A 45 4.57 14.81 8.98
C LEU A 45 3.61 13.88 8.24
N GLY A 46 3.67 13.94 6.91
CA GLY A 46 3.01 13.02 5.99
C GLY A 46 3.75 12.98 4.67
N GLU A 47 3.46 11.99 3.85
CA GLU A 47 4.04 11.85 2.51
C GLU A 47 2.96 11.51 1.49
N SER A 48 3.04 12.15 0.32
CA SER A 48 2.26 11.81 -0.87
C SER A 48 3.18 11.14 -1.87
N SER A 49 2.94 9.85 -2.15
CA SER A 49 3.57 9.11 -3.24
C SER A 49 2.56 8.96 -4.39
N SER A 50 2.47 10.00 -5.22
CA SER A 50 1.53 10.07 -6.34
C SER A 50 1.84 9.04 -7.42
N SER A 51 0.84 8.65 -8.19
CA SER A 51 1.01 7.78 -9.36
C SER A 51 0.10 8.23 -10.50
N PHE A 52 0.71 8.73 -11.57
CA PHE A 52 -0.06 9.10 -12.75
C PHE A 52 -0.80 7.89 -13.36
N ARG A 53 -0.13 6.75 -13.37
CA ARG A 53 -0.69 5.50 -13.93
C ARG A 53 -1.85 4.93 -13.10
N VAL A 54 -1.78 4.99 -11.76
CA VAL A 54 -2.82 4.39 -10.90
C VAL A 54 -3.94 5.37 -10.62
N ASN A 55 -3.61 6.62 -10.28
CA ASN A 55 -4.55 7.62 -9.77
C ASN A 55 -4.74 8.82 -10.70
N GLY A 56 -3.91 8.97 -11.74
CA GLY A 56 -3.88 10.19 -12.56
C GLY A 56 -3.24 11.39 -11.83
N GLU A 57 -2.51 11.16 -10.74
CA GLU A 57 -1.85 12.21 -9.98
C GLU A 57 -0.42 12.47 -10.47
N SER A 58 -0.04 13.74 -10.54
CA SER A 58 1.35 14.15 -10.76
C SER A 58 1.83 15.03 -9.60
N GLU A 59 3.11 14.90 -9.28
CA GLU A 59 3.79 15.65 -8.22
C GLU A 59 3.64 17.15 -8.43
N ALA A 60 3.84 17.62 -9.67
CA ALA A 60 3.72 19.04 -10.02
C ALA A 60 2.29 19.59 -9.76
N ALA A 61 1.24 18.81 -10.10
CA ALA A 61 -0.13 19.22 -9.84
C ALA A 61 -0.42 19.27 -8.33
N ILE A 62 0.05 18.27 -7.58
CA ILE A 62 -0.11 18.20 -6.13
C ILE A 62 0.57 19.40 -5.47
N PHE A 63 1.79 19.72 -5.89
CA PHE A 63 2.57 20.83 -5.30
C PHE A 63 1.86 22.19 -5.41
N GLN A 64 1.14 22.43 -6.50
CA GLN A 64 0.39 23.67 -6.73
C GLN A 64 -0.81 23.84 -5.78
N LEU A 65 -1.31 22.78 -5.17
CA LEU A 65 -2.49 22.81 -4.30
C LEU A 65 -2.18 23.29 -2.87
N GLN A 66 -0.90 23.41 -2.49
CA GLN A 66 -0.47 23.73 -1.13
C GLN A 66 -1.19 24.96 -0.55
N LYS A 67 -1.18 26.08 -1.26
CA LYS A 67 -1.74 27.35 -0.79
C LYS A 67 -3.25 27.26 -0.59
N GLU A 68 -3.96 26.70 -1.56
CA GLU A 68 -5.42 26.60 -1.51
C GLU A 68 -5.88 25.66 -0.38
N ILE A 69 -5.18 24.55 -0.20
CA ILE A 69 -5.46 23.63 0.91
C ILE A 69 -5.19 24.29 2.26
N LEU A 70 -4.06 25.02 2.39
CA LEU A 70 -3.77 25.75 3.64
C LEU A 70 -4.90 26.75 3.97
N GLU A 71 -5.35 27.54 3.01
CA GLU A 71 -6.46 28.48 3.22
C GLU A 71 -7.73 27.78 3.70
N MET A 72 -8.00 26.57 3.20
CA MET A 72 -9.19 25.79 3.56
C MET A 72 -9.12 25.21 4.98
N ILE A 73 -7.94 24.77 5.45
CA ILE A 73 -7.78 24.06 6.73
C ILE A 73 -7.17 24.92 7.85
N LYS A 74 -6.66 26.09 7.54
CA LYS A 74 -6.07 27.02 8.50
C LYS A 74 -7.04 27.31 9.65
N ASP A 75 -6.51 27.47 10.85
CA ASP A 75 -7.22 27.72 12.10
C ASP A 75 -8.16 26.59 12.59
N LEU A 76 -8.27 25.49 11.85
CA LEU A 76 -8.93 24.28 12.37
C LEU A 76 -8.09 23.67 13.51
N ASP A 77 -8.76 23.10 14.49
CA ASP A 77 -8.10 22.37 15.58
C ASP A 77 -7.86 20.92 15.18
N VAL A 78 -6.62 20.42 15.32
CA VAL A 78 -6.28 19.04 14.93
C VAL A 78 -6.99 17.97 15.78
N ARG A 79 -7.53 18.33 16.94
CA ARG A 79 -8.42 17.43 17.72
C ARG A 79 -9.70 17.14 16.97
N ASP A 80 -10.12 18.04 16.11
CA ASP A 80 -11.26 17.90 15.22
C ASP A 80 -10.84 17.31 13.85
N TYR A 81 -9.85 16.40 13.82
CA TYR A 81 -9.26 15.88 12.59
C TYR A 81 -10.28 15.41 11.54
N ARG A 82 -11.44 14.89 11.97
CA ARG A 82 -12.51 14.51 11.03
C ARG A 82 -13.10 15.69 10.28
N LYS A 83 -13.04 16.93 10.83
CA LYS A 83 -13.43 18.14 10.08
C LYS A 83 -12.42 18.47 8.99
N VAL A 84 -11.12 18.29 9.28
CA VAL A 84 -10.05 18.46 8.27
C VAL A 84 -10.27 17.43 7.15
N PHE A 85 -10.48 16.16 7.50
CA PHE A 85 -10.73 15.08 6.54
C PHE A 85 -11.95 15.40 5.64
N ALA A 86 -13.07 15.77 6.24
CA ALA A 86 -14.30 16.10 5.50
C ALA A 86 -14.11 17.27 4.53
N LYS A 87 -13.31 18.29 4.90
CA LYS A 87 -12.99 19.39 3.99
C LYS A 87 -12.15 18.93 2.80
N LEU A 88 -11.12 18.10 3.03
CA LEU A 88 -10.30 17.53 1.97
C LEU A 88 -11.11 16.64 1.03
N ASP A 89 -12.01 15.82 1.55
CA ASP A 89 -12.86 14.94 0.77
C ASP A 89 -13.90 15.72 -0.05
N ALA A 90 -14.42 16.82 0.48
CA ALA A 90 -15.35 17.72 -0.23
C ALA A 90 -14.63 18.55 -1.30
N TYR A 91 -13.37 18.93 -1.07
CA TYR A 91 -12.56 19.73 -1.98
C TYR A 91 -12.25 18.99 -3.27
N SER A 92 -11.85 17.73 -3.18
CA SER A 92 -11.49 16.95 -4.37
C SER A 92 -11.92 15.49 -4.24
N ARG A 93 -12.50 14.95 -5.33
CA ARG A 93 -12.72 13.51 -5.49
C ARG A 93 -11.47 12.78 -5.98
N THR A 94 -10.48 13.53 -6.46
CA THR A 94 -9.18 13.07 -6.93
C THR A 94 -8.10 13.42 -5.90
N ALA A 95 -6.83 13.26 -6.24
CA ALA A 95 -5.68 13.51 -5.38
C ALA A 95 -5.68 12.70 -4.04
N PRO A 96 -5.94 11.37 -4.10
CA PRO A 96 -6.00 10.56 -2.89
C PRO A 96 -4.66 10.49 -2.15
N SER A 97 -3.51 10.49 -2.84
CA SER A 97 -2.20 10.47 -2.18
C SER A 97 -1.93 11.73 -1.38
N LEU A 98 -2.32 12.90 -1.92
CA LEU A 98 -2.24 14.16 -1.18
C LEU A 98 -3.17 14.19 0.03
N LYS A 99 -4.40 13.65 -0.13
CA LYS A 99 -5.33 13.51 1.00
C LYS A 99 -4.74 12.62 2.08
N ALA A 100 -4.17 11.48 1.72
CA ALA A 100 -3.51 10.58 2.67
C ALA A 100 -2.42 11.32 3.45
N ALA A 101 -1.54 12.04 2.77
CA ALA A 101 -0.45 12.79 3.38
C ALA A 101 -0.96 13.84 4.40
N ILE A 102 -1.92 14.67 4.04
CA ILE A 102 -2.43 15.73 4.91
C ILE A 102 -3.27 15.15 6.06
N GLN A 103 -4.07 14.12 5.79
CA GLN A 103 -4.86 13.44 6.81
C GLN A 103 -3.95 12.80 7.86
N PHE A 104 -2.89 12.12 7.42
CA PHE A 104 -1.92 11.54 8.34
C PHE A 104 -1.12 12.63 9.08
N ALA A 105 -0.63 13.67 8.39
CA ALA A 105 0.07 14.80 9.03
C ALA A 105 -0.80 15.48 10.12
N THR A 106 -2.12 15.55 9.89
CA THR A 106 -3.08 16.07 10.89
C THR A 106 -3.13 15.17 12.13
N LEU A 107 -3.26 13.85 11.94
CA LEU A 107 -3.22 12.88 13.04
C LEU A 107 -1.87 12.87 13.75
N HIS A 108 -0.78 12.97 13.00
CA HIS A 108 0.56 13.00 13.56
C HIS A 108 0.81 14.28 14.40
N ALA A 109 0.36 15.43 13.93
CA ALA A 109 0.43 16.68 14.73
C ALA A 109 -0.41 16.55 16.02
N PHE A 110 -1.58 15.95 15.95
CA PHE A 110 -2.41 15.63 17.12
C PHE A 110 -1.69 14.66 18.05
N SER A 111 -1.19 13.57 17.54
CA SER A 111 -0.42 12.52 18.23
C SER A 111 0.74 13.14 19.05
N ARG A 112 1.57 13.97 18.41
CA ARG A 112 2.70 14.67 19.07
C ARG A 112 2.23 15.61 20.19
N SER A 113 1.14 16.32 19.96
CA SER A 113 0.62 17.29 20.94
C SER A 113 0.07 16.64 22.20
N ILE A 114 -0.26 15.34 22.16
CA ILE A 114 -0.74 14.54 23.31
C ILE A 114 0.24 13.42 23.71
N SER A 115 1.42 13.38 23.09
CA SER A 115 2.46 12.36 23.34
C SER A 115 1.93 10.91 23.23
N THR A 116 1.08 10.65 22.22
CA THR A 116 0.45 9.34 22.00
C THR A 116 0.65 8.93 20.54
N PRO A 117 1.26 7.78 20.20
CA PRO A 117 1.47 7.37 18.82
C PRO A 117 0.17 7.26 18.01
N VAL A 118 0.24 7.57 16.70
CA VAL A 118 -0.95 7.58 15.82
C VAL A 118 -1.70 6.25 15.82
N TYR A 119 -1.00 5.11 15.87
CA TYR A 119 -1.66 3.81 15.89
C TYR A 119 -2.58 3.62 17.10
N GLN A 120 -2.24 4.20 18.26
CA GLN A 120 -3.09 4.16 19.45
C GLN A 120 -4.35 5.04 19.27
N ILE A 121 -4.23 6.17 18.59
CA ILE A 121 -5.40 7.02 18.23
C ILE A 121 -6.34 6.28 17.27
N LEU A 122 -5.79 5.40 16.42
CA LEU A 122 -6.53 4.60 15.44
C LEU A 122 -7.09 3.28 16.01
N GLY A 123 -6.88 3.00 17.31
CA GLY A 123 -7.47 1.83 17.98
C GLY A 123 -6.49 0.96 18.75
N GLY A 124 -5.19 1.01 18.45
CA GLY A 124 -4.14 0.32 19.20
C GLY A 124 -4.24 -1.20 19.24
N MET A 125 -4.68 -1.82 18.16
CA MET A 125 -5.00 -3.25 18.13
C MET A 125 -3.78 -4.17 18.10
N LYS A 126 -2.65 -3.70 17.56
CA LYS A 126 -1.40 -4.47 17.45
C LYS A 126 -0.21 -3.60 17.80
N ASP A 127 0.82 -4.20 18.41
CA ASP A 127 2.08 -3.53 18.74
C ASP A 127 3.07 -3.51 17.57
N PHE A 128 2.87 -4.37 16.58
CA PHE A 128 3.67 -4.47 15.35
C PHE A 128 2.86 -5.06 14.21
N VAL A 129 3.39 -4.93 13.00
CA VAL A 129 2.92 -5.61 11.79
C VAL A 129 4.07 -6.44 11.20
N GLU A 130 3.77 -7.57 10.55
CA GLU A 130 4.77 -8.38 9.84
C GLU A 130 4.64 -8.09 8.34
N THR A 131 5.66 -7.47 7.72
CA THR A 131 5.65 -7.14 6.29
C THR A 131 6.23 -8.27 5.45
N ASP A 132 5.70 -8.48 4.26
CA ASP A 132 6.38 -9.24 3.22
C ASP A 132 7.58 -8.45 2.65
N LYS A 133 8.25 -9.03 1.67
CA LYS A 133 9.21 -8.31 0.82
C LYS A 133 9.06 -8.76 -0.62
N THR A 134 9.18 -7.80 -1.53
CA THR A 134 8.90 -7.96 -2.96
C THR A 134 10.11 -8.45 -3.74
N VAL A 135 9.91 -9.49 -4.56
CA VAL A 135 10.79 -9.90 -5.65
C VAL A 135 10.24 -9.33 -6.95
N SER A 136 11.02 -8.44 -7.58
CA SER A 136 10.70 -7.85 -8.88
C SER A 136 10.77 -8.89 -10.01
N ILE A 137 10.20 -8.56 -11.18
CA ILE A 137 10.38 -9.36 -12.39
C ILE A 137 11.86 -9.30 -12.82
N GLY A 138 12.46 -10.46 -13.05
CA GLY A 138 13.86 -10.62 -13.48
C GLY A 138 14.08 -11.96 -14.16
N SER A 139 15.33 -12.31 -14.45
CA SER A 139 15.70 -13.65 -14.89
C SER A 139 15.38 -14.68 -13.80
N LEU A 140 15.32 -15.95 -14.16
CA LEU A 140 15.09 -17.04 -13.22
C LEU A 140 16.14 -17.06 -12.12
N GLU A 141 17.41 -16.88 -12.46
CA GLU A 141 18.54 -16.87 -11.52
C GLU A 141 18.45 -15.69 -10.53
N GLU A 142 18.16 -14.48 -11.03
CA GLU A 142 17.98 -13.29 -10.20
C GLU A 142 16.78 -13.47 -9.26
N THR A 143 15.66 -13.98 -9.77
CA THR A 143 14.44 -14.19 -8.97
C THR A 143 14.69 -15.16 -7.80
N VAL A 144 15.39 -16.28 -8.04
CA VAL A 144 15.72 -17.25 -6.99
C VAL A 144 16.72 -16.66 -5.99
N HIS A 145 17.72 -15.92 -6.48
CA HIS A 145 18.70 -15.25 -5.62
C HIS A 145 18.03 -14.24 -4.69
N ASP A 146 17.23 -13.32 -5.24
CA ASP A 146 16.54 -12.28 -4.48
C ASP A 146 15.56 -12.88 -3.45
N ALA A 147 14.80 -13.92 -3.85
CA ALA A 147 13.90 -14.62 -2.94
C ALA A 147 14.65 -15.29 -1.77
N LYS A 148 15.84 -15.84 -2.04
CA LYS A 148 16.67 -16.45 -0.99
C LYS A 148 17.23 -15.40 -0.02
N GLU A 149 17.69 -14.25 -0.51
CA GLU A 149 18.10 -13.14 0.36
C GLU A 149 16.96 -12.69 1.29
N ILE A 150 15.72 -12.62 0.77
CA ILE A 150 14.54 -12.25 1.54
C ILE A 150 14.23 -13.31 2.62
N PHE A 151 14.29 -14.57 2.25
CA PHE A 151 14.10 -15.69 3.19
C PHE A 151 15.16 -15.70 4.30
N ASP A 152 16.44 -15.55 3.94
CA ASP A 152 17.57 -15.53 4.87
C ASP A 152 17.50 -14.31 5.81
N ALA A 153 16.91 -13.19 5.36
CA ALA A 153 16.61 -12.03 6.19
C ALA A 153 15.46 -12.28 7.19
N GLY A 154 14.74 -13.41 7.07
CA GLY A 154 13.73 -13.86 8.04
C GLY A 154 12.28 -13.54 7.68
N HIS A 155 12.01 -13.11 6.44
CA HIS A 155 10.63 -12.90 5.98
C HIS A 155 9.90 -14.23 5.80
N LYS A 156 8.65 -14.30 6.27
CA LYS A 156 7.77 -15.48 6.18
C LYS A 156 6.82 -15.42 4.99
N VAL A 157 6.63 -14.23 4.45
CA VAL A 157 5.83 -13.99 3.25
C VAL A 157 6.74 -13.33 2.21
N ILE A 158 6.69 -13.85 0.98
CA ILE A 158 7.43 -13.29 -0.16
C ILE A 158 6.41 -12.86 -1.20
N LYS A 159 6.45 -11.57 -1.59
CA LYS A 159 5.64 -11.08 -2.70
C LYS A 159 6.39 -11.26 -4.00
N MET A 160 5.76 -11.91 -5.00
CA MET A 160 6.37 -12.17 -6.30
C MET A 160 5.61 -11.43 -7.40
N LYS A 161 6.33 -10.61 -8.16
CA LYS A 161 5.79 -9.92 -9.33
C LYS A 161 5.78 -10.85 -10.54
N VAL A 162 4.61 -10.91 -11.19
CA VAL A 162 4.35 -11.70 -12.41
C VAL A 162 3.53 -10.85 -13.39
N GLY A 163 3.05 -11.40 -14.51
CA GLY A 163 2.12 -10.70 -15.41
C GLY A 163 2.70 -10.34 -16.77
N GLU A 164 3.87 -10.88 -17.15
CA GLU A 164 4.44 -10.68 -18.49
C GLU A 164 4.17 -11.87 -19.42
N ASP A 165 4.65 -13.03 -19.05
CA ASP A 165 4.46 -14.28 -19.82
C ASP A 165 4.20 -15.44 -18.87
N VAL A 166 3.04 -16.06 -18.98
CA VAL A 166 2.60 -17.14 -18.09
C VAL A 166 3.62 -18.25 -17.94
N LYS A 167 4.28 -18.66 -19.02
CA LYS A 167 5.26 -19.76 -18.97
C LYS A 167 6.50 -19.41 -18.18
N SER A 168 7.04 -18.21 -18.41
CA SER A 168 8.21 -17.67 -17.70
C SER A 168 7.87 -17.40 -16.24
N ASP A 169 6.70 -16.83 -15.97
CA ASP A 169 6.22 -16.54 -14.62
C ASP A 169 6.04 -17.81 -13.80
N VAL A 170 5.41 -18.85 -14.36
CA VAL A 170 5.30 -20.17 -13.74
C VAL A 170 6.68 -20.74 -13.42
N ALA A 171 7.61 -20.71 -14.39
CA ALA A 171 8.96 -21.25 -14.17
C ALA A 171 9.70 -20.54 -13.02
N ARG A 172 9.59 -19.21 -12.92
CA ARG A 172 10.21 -18.41 -11.85
C ARG A 172 9.63 -18.76 -10.48
N VAL A 173 8.29 -18.81 -10.35
CA VAL A 173 7.65 -19.14 -9.07
C VAL A 173 7.96 -20.56 -8.63
N LEU A 174 7.93 -21.53 -9.55
CA LEU A 174 8.27 -22.93 -9.23
C LEU A 174 9.73 -23.07 -8.79
N ALA A 175 10.68 -22.41 -9.48
CA ALA A 175 12.10 -22.43 -9.09
C ALA A 175 12.32 -21.89 -7.68
N VAL A 176 11.64 -20.77 -7.31
CA VAL A 176 11.69 -20.22 -5.95
C VAL A 176 11.05 -21.20 -4.96
N ASN A 177 9.90 -21.79 -5.28
CA ASN A 177 9.21 -22.73 -4.40
C ASN A 177 9.99 -24.04 -4.21
N ASP A 178 10.79 -24.44 -5.18
CA ASP A 178 11.66 -25.63 -5.05
C ASP A 178 12.85 -25.35 -4.10
N GLU A 179 13.44 -24.16 -4.17
CA GLU A 179 14.59 -23.76 -3.37
C GLU A 179 14.21 -23.37 -1.93
N ILE A 180 13.05 -22.73 -1.73
CA ILE A 180 12.65 -22.16 -0.45
C ILE A 180 11.38 -22.85 0.07
N LYS A 181 11.42 -23.35 1.31
CA LYS A 181 10.29 -24.03 1.95
C LYS A 181 9.85 -23.27 3.21
N GLY A 182 8.56 -23.41 3.55
CA GLY A 182 8.01 -22.84 4.77
C GLY A 182 7.64 -21.35 4.70
N VAL A 183 7.59 -20.78 3.50
CA VAL A 183 7.08 -19.44 3.23
C VAL A 183 5.72 -19.49 2.58
N ARG A 184 5.02 -18.36 2.58
CA ARG A 184 3.78 -18.13 1.82
C ARG A 184 4.03 -17.08 0.76
N TYR A 185 3.38 -17.22 -0.39
CA TYR A 185 3.54 -16.27 -1.50
C TYR A 185 2.32 -15.37 -1.64
N VAL A 186 2.54 -14.06 -1.80
CA VAL A 186 1.61 -13.13 -2.43
C VAL A 186 2.05 -13.01 -3.89
N ILE A 187 1.20 -13.40 -4.82
CA ILE A 187 1.49 -13.34 -6.26
C ILE A 187 0.76 -12.14 -6.85
N ASP A 188 1.50 -11.17 -7.36
CA ASP A 188 0.94 -9.92 -7.88
C ASP A 188 1.24 -9.78 -9.37
N ALA A 189 0.19 -9.82 -10.19
CA ALA A 189 0.29 -9.70 -11.64
C ALA A 189 0.14 -8.24 -12.15
N ASN A 190 -0.11 -7.28 -11.29
CA ASN A 190 -0.23 -5.86 -11.62
C ASN A 190 -1.00 -5.59 -12.94
N THR A 191 -2.16 -6.22 -13.07
CA THR A 191 -3.05 -6.10 -14.25
C THR A 191 -2.53 -6.75 -15.55
N GLY A 192 -1.48 -7.57 -15.47
CA GLY A 192 -0.73 -8.02 -16.66
C GLY A 192 -1.37 -9.15 -17.46
N TYR A 193 -2.33 -9.88 -16.91
CA TYR A 193 -2.93 -11.04 -17.58
C TYR A 193 -4.31 -10.76 -18.16
N THR A 194 -4.67 -11.54 -19.17
CA THR A 194 -6.07 -11.79 -19.50
C THR A 194 -6.66 -12.81 -18.53
N THR A 195 -8.00 -12.89 -18.45
CA THR A 195 -8.69 -13.88 -17.60
C THR A 195 -8.24 -15.32 -17.88
N LYS A 196 -7.99 -15.67 -19.15
CA LYS A 196 -7.53 -17.01 -19.52
C LYS A 196 -6.08 -17.29 -19.08
N GLU A 197 -5.21 -16.31 -19.18
CA GLU A 197 -3.81 -16.41 -18.73
C GLU A 197 -3.75 -16.55 -17.22
N ALA A 198 -4.51 -15.72 -16.49
CA ALA A 198 -4.60 -15.78 -15.05
C ALA A 198 -5.07 -17.15 -14.54
N LEU A 199 -6.10 -17.72 -15.16
CA LEU A 199 -6.58 -19.07 -14.83
C LEU A 199 -5.54 -20.16 -15.11
N ARG A 200 -4.80 -20.05 -16.23
CA ARG A 200 -3.70 -21.01 -16.52
C ARG A 200 -2.57 -20.91 -15.52
N PHE A 201 -2.20 -19.67 -15.15
CA PHE A 201 -1.15 -19.43 -14.18
C PHE A 201 -1.51 -20.02 -12.82
N ILE A 202 -2.69 -19.67 -12.28
CA ILE A 202 -3.09 -20.08 -10.93
C ILE A 202 -3.36 -21.58 -10.83
N ASP A 203 -3.87 -22.22 -11.90
CA ASP A 203 -4.01 -23.67 -11.99
C ASP A 203 -2.63 -24.38 -11.96
N ALA A 204 -1.61 -23.81 -12.63
CA ALA A 204 -0.25 -24.32 -12.55
C ALA A 204 0.31 -24.24 -11.13
N MET A 205 0.04 -23.14 -10.40
CA MET A 205 0.44 -23.01 -8.99
C MET A 205 -0.23 -24.10 -8.13
N TYR A 206 -1.52 -24.30 -8.30
CA TYR A 206 -2.27 -25.30 -7.55
C TYR A 206 -1.76 -26.73 -7.82
N ARG A 207 -1.52 -27.09 -9.07
CA ARG A 207 -1.01 -28.44 -9.46
C ARG A 207 0.39 -28.75 -8.92
N ASN A 208 1.15 -27.72 -8.57
CA ASN A 208 2.52 -27.87 -8.04
C ASN A 208 2.59 -27.54 -6.54
N ASP A 209 1.45 -27.52 -5.83
CA ASP A 209 1.35 -27.30 -4.39
C ASP A 209 2.09 -26.04 -3.90
N VAL A 210 2.12 -24.97 -4.72
CA VAL A 210 2.71 -23.69 -4.34
C VAL A 210 1.83 -23.02 -3.26
N PRO A 211 2.37 -22.63 -2.09
CA PRO A 211 1.57 -22.08 -0.99
C PRO A 211 1.18 -20.60 -1.24
N VAL A 212 0.31 -20.35 -2.23
CA VAL A 212 -0.20 -19.01 -2.55
C VAL A 212 -1.20 -18.56 -1.48
N GLY A 213 -0.94 -17.40 -0.90
CA GLY A 213 -1.84 -16.76 0.06
C GLY A 213 -2.88 -15.88 -0.62
N ILE A 214 -2.45 -15.08 -1.60
CA ILE A 214 -3.31 -14.22 -2.43
C ILE A 214 -2.76 -14.19 -3.86
N PHE A 215 -3.66 -14.28 -4.85
CA PHE A 215 -3.41 -13.91 -6.24
C PHE A 215 -3.95 -12.51 -6.49
N GLU A 216 -3.06 -11.53 -6.47
CA GLU A 216 -3.37 -10.11 -6.48
C GLU A 216 -3.46 -9.56 -7.91
N GLN A 217 -4.51 -8.80 -8.17
CA GLN A 217 -4.83 -8.03 -9.39
C GLN A 217 -4.37 -8.70 -10.70
N PRO A 218 -4.90 -9.86 -11.04
CA PRO A 218 -4.49 -10.59 -12.23
C PRO A 218 -4.83 -9.91 -13.55
N VAL A 219 -5.94 -9.16 -13.61
CA VAL A 219 -6.51 -8.57 -14.83
C VAL A 219 -6.59 -7.04 -14.74
N PRO A 220 -6.83 -6.32 -15.86
CA PRO A 220 -7.00 -4.86 -15.87
C PRO A 220 -7.95 -4.36 -14.77
N ALA A 221 -7.69 -3.15 -14.27
CA ALA A 221 -8.39 -2.57 -13.12
C ALA A 221 -9.90 -2.45 -13.31
N GLU A 222 -10.35 -2.25 -14.54
CA GLU A 222 -11.75 -2.10 -14.93
C GLU A 222 -12.47 -3.44 -15.17
N ASP A 223 -11.73 -4.57 -15.24
CA ASP A 223 -12.27 -5.90 -15.55
C ASP A 223 -12.78 -6.62 -14.29
N PHE A 224 -13.84 -6.10 -13.68
CA PHE A 224 -14.49 -6.70 -12.51
C PHE A 224 -15.08 -8.09 -12.81
N GLU A 225 -15.57 -8.31 -14.02
CA GLU A 225 -16.09 -9.62 -14.43
C GLU A 225 -14.96 -10.64 -14.56
N GLY A 226 -13.81 -10.24 -15.11
CA GLY A 226 -12.62 -11.08 -15.16
C GLY A 226 -12.14 -11.49 -13.78
N LEU A 227 -12.08 -10.55 -12.81
CA LEU A 227 -11.78 -10.86 -11.41
C LEU A 227 -12.73 -11.91 -10.84
N LYS A 228 -14.05 -11.72 -11.05
CA LYS A 228 -15.07 -12.66 -10.59
C LYS A 228 -14.92 -14.05 -11.20
N ILE A 229 -14.66 -14.14 -12.49
CA ILE A 229 -14.44 -15.43 -13.19
C ILE A 229 -13.19 -16.12 -12.61
N ILE A 230 -12.10 -15.39 -12.40
CA ILE A 230 -10.87 -15.94 -11.83
C ILE A 230 -11.11 -16.40 -10.39
N ARG A 231 -11.79 -15.61 -9.55
CA ARG A 231 -12.15 -15.99 -8.19
C ARG A 231 -12.95 -17.32 -8.16
N GLN A 232 -13.91 -17.47 -9.06
CA GLN A 232 -14.72 -18.68 -9.13
C GLN A 232 -13.95 -19.92 -9.63
N GLY A 233 -12.95 -19.72 -10.49
CA GLY A 233 -12.12 -20.77 -11.06
C GLY A 233 -10.82 -21.06 -10.31
N SER A 234 -10.44 -20.23 -9.34
CA SER A 234 -9.21 -20.36 -8.56
C SER A 234 -9.44 -21.16 -7.27
N MET A 235 -8.48 -22.01 -6.92
CA MET A 235 -8.43 -22.66 -5.59
C MET A 235 -7.75 -21.77 -4.54
N TYR A 236 -7.14 -20.67 -4.97
CA TYR A 236 -6.49 -19.69 -4.09
C TYR A 236 -7.30 -18.41 -4.02
N PRO A 237 -7.22 -17.67 -2.91
CA PRO A 237 -7.90 -16.38 -2.78
C PRO A 237 -7.44 -15.36 -3.82
N VAL A 238 -8.38 -14.59 -4.38
CA VAL A 238 -8.12 -13.54 -5.35
C VAL A 238 -8.29 -12.18 -4.70
N GLY A 239 -7.30 -11.29 -4.90
CA GLY A 239 -7.27 -9.94 -4.35
C GLY A 239 -7.38 -8.86 -5.41
N ALA A 240 -8.02 -7.73 -5.06
CA ALA A 240 -8.04 -6.50 -5.86
C ALA A 240 -7.11 -5.45 -5.28
N ASP A 241 -6.24 -4.86 -6.12
CA ASP A 241 -5.42 -3.69 -5.84
C ASP A 241 -5.86 -2.50 -6.70
N GLU A 242 -5.53 -2.49 -7.98
CA GLU A 242 -5.86 -1.40 -8.90
C GLU A 242 -7.37 -1.27 -9.16
N SER A 243 -8.14 -2.33 -8.95
CA SER A 243 -9.62 -2.32 -8.99
C SER A 243 -10.27 -1.78 -7.70
N ALA A 244 -9.50 -1.55 -6.62
CA ALA A 244 -9.97 -1.15 -5.30
C ALA A 244 -9.38 0.20 -4.88
N LYS A 245 -9.64 1.26 -5.66
CA LYS A 245 -9.09 2.61 -5.40
C LYS A 245 -9.90 3.40 -4.39
N THR A 246 -11.22 3.29 -4.45
CA THR A 246 -12.16 4.04 -3.61
C THR A 246 -13.10 3.11 -2.86
N LYS A 247 -13.73 3.61 -1.80
CA LYS A 247 -14.82 2.88 -1.11
C LYS A 247 -15.97 2.48 -2.03
N TYR A 248 -16.20 3.22 -3.13
CA TYR A 248 -17.26 2.90 -4.10
C TYR A 248 -16.86 1.71 -4.98
N ASP A 249 -15.59 1.62 -5.37
CA ASP A 249 -15.06 0.47 -6.10
C ASP A 249 -15.16 -0.78 -5.23
N VAL A 250 -14.76 -0.67 -3.96
CA VAL A 250 -14.84 -1.79 -3.00
C VAL A 250 -16.28 -2.21 -2.76
N MET A 251 -17.21 -1.27 -2.63
CA MET A 251 -18.65 -1.59 -2.53
C MET A 251 -19.13 -2.38 -3.75
N ARG A 252 -18.66 -2.02 -4.95
CA ARG A 252 -18.97 -2.74 -6.18
C ARG A 252 -18.36 -4.14 -6.18
N LEU A 253 -17.08 -4.30 -5.83
CA LEU A 253 -16.40 -5.59 -5.72
C LEU A 253 -17.14 -6.55 -4.76
N ILE A 254 -17.56 -6.05 -3.59
CA ILE A 254 -18.36 -6.79 -2.62
C ILE A 254 -19.70 -7.22 -3.21
N LYS A 255 -20.43 -6.28 -3.82
CA LYS A 255 -21.76 -6.55 -4.40
C LYS A 255 -21.70 -7.60 -5.52
N GLU A 256 -20.68 -7.55 -6.35
CA GLU A 256 -20.48 -8.49 -7.45
C GLU A 256 -19.89 -9.83 -7.01
N GLY A 257 -19.38 -9.92 -5.78
CA GLY A 257 -18.67 -11.10 -5.29
C GLY A 257 -17.41 -11.38 -6.11
N ALA A 258 -16.66 -10.32 -6.44
CA ALA A 258 -15.57 -10.41 -7.41
C ALA A 258 -14.22 -10.80 -6.79
N VAL A 259 -14.05 -10.66 -5.46
CA VAL A 259 -12.76 -10.89 -4.78
C VAL A 259 -12.93 -11.54 -3.41
N ASP A 260 -11.86 -12.12 -2.90
CA ASP A 260 -11.73 -12.63 -1.53
C ASP A 260 -10.96 -11.65 -0.64
N TYR A 261 -10.08 -10.84 -1.23
CA TYR A 261 -9.26 -9.83 -0.55
C TYR A 261 -9.31 -8.49 -1.26
N VAL A 262 -9.16 -7.43 -0.47
CA VAL A 262 -8.94 -6.07 -0.95
C VAL A 262 -7.59 -5.58 -0.41
N ASN A 263 -6.70 -5.13 -1.31
CA ASN A 263 -5.47 -4.45 -0.94
C ASN A 263 -5.73 -2.95 -0.80
N ILE A 264 -5.71 -2.45 0.43
CA ILE A 264 -5.76 -1.01 0.73
C ILE A 264 -4.36 -0.44 0.58
N LYS A 265 -4.23 0.65 -0.20
CA LYS A 265 -3.06 1.54 -0.17
C LYS A 265 -3.56 2.93 0.15
N LEU A 266 -3.04 3.55 1.20
CA LEU A 266 -3.48 4.88 1.62
C LEU A 266 -3.33 5.90 0.48
N MET A 267 -2.32 5.73 -0.37
CA MET A 267 -2.09 6.56 -1.56
C MET A 267 -3.17 6.43 -2.64
N LYS A 268 -3.99 5.36 -2.63
CA LYS A 268 -5.13 5.20 -3.57
C LYS A 268 -6.44 5.75 -3.02
N SER A 269 -6.63 5.73 -1.71
CA SER A 269 -7.93 6.00 -1.09
C SER A 269 -7.95 7.24 -0.20
N GLY A 270 -6.79 7.66 0.31
CA GLY A 270 -6.77 8.51 1.51
C GLY A 270 -7.15 7.74 2.76
N LEU A 271 -6.95 8.34 3.92
CA LEU A 271 -7.19 7.70 5.22
C LEU A 271 -8.69 7.55 5.52
N SER A 272 -9.50 8.54 5.13
CA SER A 272 -10.95 8.50 5.35
C SER A 272 -11.63 7.33 4.67
N ASP A 273 -11.34 7.14 3.37
CA ASP A 273 -11.92 6.04 2.61
C ASP A 273 -11.33 4.70 3.06
N ALA A 274 -10.04 4.65 3.42
CA ALA A 274 -9.41 3.44 3.97
C ALA A 274 -10.13 2.94 5.23
N LEU A 275 -10.48 3.82 6.16
CA LEU A 275 -11.27 3.46 7.35
C LEU A 275 -12.64 2.89 6.98
N ALA A 276 -13.33 3.52 6.01
CA ALA A 276 -14.63 3.03 5.54
C ALA A 276 -14.51 1.66 4.85
N ILE A 277 -13.45 1.45 4.05
CA ILE A 277 -13.17 0.17 3.37
C ILE A 277 -12.94 -0.94 4.40
N VAL A 278 -12.18 -0.68 5.47
CA VAL A 278 -11.96 -1.65 6.56
C VAL A 278 -13.31 -2.15 7.12
N GLU A 279 -14.20 -1.24 7.48
CA GLU A 279 -15.51 -1.59 8.05
C GLU A 279 -16.41 -2.35 7.06
N MET A 280 -16.38 -1.93 5.79
CA MET A 280 -17.16 -2.59 4.73
C MET A 280 -16.69 -4.03 4.47
N CYS A 281 -15.37 -4.23 4.36
CA CYS A 281 -14.78 -5.55 4.13
C CYS A 281 -14.99 -6.48 5.31
N ASN A 282 -14.79 -5.99 6.55
CA ASN A 282 -15.08 -6.76 7.77
C ASN A 282 -16.54 -7.21 7.81
N SER A 283 -17.48 -6.31 7.50
CA SER A 283 -18.92 -6.63 7.48
C SER A 283 -19.31 -7.63 6.39
N ALA A 284 -18.57 -7.63 5.27
CA ALA A 284 -18.81 -8.50 4.12
C ALA A 284 -18.04 -9.83 4.18
N GLY A 285 -17.18 -10.05 5.19
CA GLY A 285 -16.31 -11.22 5.27
C GLY A 285 -15.23 -11.26 4.18
N ILE A 286 -14.81 -10.10 3.67
CA ILE A 286 -13.71 -9.94 2.71
C ILE A 286 -12.42 -9.69 3.48
N GLY A 287 -11.36 -10.46 3.17
CA GLY A 287 -10.05 -10.29 3.78
C GLY A 287 -9.38 -8.98 3.37
N LEU A 288 -8.48 -8.49 4.19
CA LEU A 288 -7.77 -7.24 3.94
C LEU A 288 -6.26 -7.46 3.88
N MET A 289 -5.67 -6.84 2.89
CA MET A 289 -4.25 -6.60 2.75
C MET A 289 -3.99 -5.09 2.76
N ILE A 290 -2.87 -4.67 3.31
CA ILE A 290 -2.40 -3.29 3.18
C ILE A 290 -1.09 -3.28 2.40
N GLY A 291 -1.02 -2.43 1.38
CA GLY A 291 0.18 -2.25 0.57
C GLY A 291 0.66 -0.81 0.57
N CYS A 292 1.78 -0.61 -0.14
CA CYS A 292 2.35 0.72 -0.37
C CYS A 292 2.55 0.97 -1.87
N MET A 293 2.75 2.23 -2.21
CA MET A 293 3.38 2.65 -3.46
C MET A 293 4.90 2.71 -3.26
N SER A 294 5.63 3.43 -4.11
CA SER A 294 7.07 3.68 -3.88
C SER A 294 7.23 4.80 -2.85
N GLU A 295 7.02 4.47 -1.59
CA GLU A 295 6.97 5.37 -0.44
C GLU A 295 8.29 5.35 0.32
N SER A 296 8.68 6.51 0.88
CA SER A 296 9.81 6.59 1.81
C SER A 296 9.42 6.09 3.21
N GLY A 297 10.33 6.22 4.18
CA GLY A 297 10.05 5.88 5.57
C GLY A 297 8.84 6.62 6.16
N ILE A 298 8.59 7.86 5.75
CA ILE A 298 7.42 8.64 6.19
C ILE A 298 6.13 8.04 5.60
N GLY A 299 6.13 7.73 4.30
CA GLY A 299 4.96 7.15 3.63
C GLY A 299 4.61 5.77 4.19
N VAL A 300 5.60 4.88 4.32
CA VAL A 300 5.41 3.56 4.92
C VAL A 300 4.90 3.66 6.36
N SER A 301 5.40 4.63 7.15
CA SER A 301 4.94 4.88 8.51
C SER A 301 3.42 5.09 8.59
N GLN A 302 2.84 5.82 7.63
CA GLN A 302 1.39 6.05 7.57
C GLN A 302 0.62 4.72 7.56
N SER A 303 1.07 3.79 6.72
CA SER A 303 0.46 2.47 6.56
C SER A 303 0.75 1.55 7.75
N VAL A 304 1.95 1.59 8.33
CA VAL A 304 2.31 0.84 9.56
C VAL A 304 1.41 1.26 10.72
N HIS A 305 1.27 2.58 10.96
CA HIS A 305 0.39 3.09 12.01
C HIS A 305 -1.08 2.76 11.76
N PHE A 306 -1.53 2.83 10.52
CA PHE A 306 -2.89 2.49 10.15
C PHE A 306 -3.18 1.00 10.37
N ALA A 307 -2.27 0.13 9.94
CA ALA A 307 -2.41 -1.32 10.07
C ALA A 307 -2.37 -1.76 11.54
N ALA A 308 -1.41 -1.28 12.31
CA ALA A 308 -1.29 -1.60 13.73
C ALA A 308 -2.46 -1.04 14.54
N GLY A 309 -2.93 0.16 14.20
CA GLY A 309 -4.06 0.80 14.87
C GLY A 309 -5.37 0.06 14.66
N THR A 310 -5.72 -0.27 13.42
CA THR A 310 -6.98 -0.96 13.08
C THR A 310 -6.94 -2.46 13.34
N GLY A 311 -5.75 -3.09 13.24
CA GLY A 311 -5.58 -4.54 13.39
C GLY A 311 -6.28 -5.39 12.33
N ALA A 312 -6.79 -4.79 11.26
CA ALA A 312 -7.71 -5.42 10.33
C ALA A 312 -7.05 -6.30 9.24
N PHE A 313 -5.74 -6.23 9.09
CA PHE A 313 -5.04 -6.80 7.95
C PHE A 313 -4.44 -8.17 8.24
N THR A 314 -4.55 -9.08 7.25
CA THR A 314 -3.93 -10.39 7.26
C THR A 314 -2.55 -10.35 6.60
N TYR A 315 -2.40 -9.56 5.54
CA TYR A 315 -1.16 -9.39 4.78
C TYR A 315 -0.74 -7.93 4.75
N HIS A 316 0.57 -7.70 4.83
CA HIS A 316 1.16 -6.35 4.82
C HIS A 316 2.31 -6.35 3.80
N ASP A 317 2.22 -5.48 2.80
CA ASP A 317 3.21 -5.21 1.73
C ASP A 317 3.73 -3.77 1.95
N LEU A 318 4.58 -3.61 2.98
CA LEU A 318 5.04 -2.32 3.49
C LEU A 318 6.58 -2.23 3.43
N ASP A 319 7.14 -2.64 2.31
CA ASP A 319 8.58 -2.83 2.10
C ASP A 319 9.24 -1.74 1.24
N SER A 320 8.49 -0.79 0.68
CA SER A 320 9.03 0.12 -0.36
C SER A 320 10.23 0.96 0.10
N HIS A 321 10.31 1.33 1.38
CA HIS A 321 11.48 2.02 1.94
C HIS A 321 12.77 1.18 1.85
N LEU A 322 12.67 -0.17 1.84
CA LEU A 322 13.81 -1.08 1.64
C LEU A 322 14.25 -1.18 0.17
N LEU A 323 13.40 -0.74 -0.75
CA LEU A 323 13.68 -0.74 -2.19
C LEU A 323 14.33 0.57 -2.66
N LEU A 324 14.30 1.61 -1.83
CA LEU A 324 14.87 2.92 -2.10
C LEU A 324 16.25 3.08 -1.44
N LYS A 325 17.16 3.82 -2.09
CA LYS A 325 18.50 4.07 -1.56
C LYS A 325 18.45 5.10 -0.44
N ASP A 326 19.26 4.87 0.61
CA ASP A 326 19.50 5.81 1.71
C ASP A 326 18.20 6.26 2.40
N VAL A 327 17.23 5.35 2.53
CA VAL A 327 15.95 5.60 3.21
C VAL A 327 15.86 4.79 4.48
N ASP A 328 15.81 5.49 5.60
CA ASP A 328 15.60 4.89 6.92
C ASP A 328 14.10 4.86 7.29
N PRO A 329 13.69 3.94 8.18
CA PRO A 329 12.38 4.00 8.81
C PRO A 329 12.18 5.31 9.57
N VAL A 330 11.01 5.93 9.43
CA VAL A 330 10.61 7.15 10.15
C VAL A 330 9.26 6.89 10.80
N GLY A 331 9.16 7.06 12.12
CA GLY A 331 7.91 6.81 12.85
C GLY A 331 7.60 5.33 13.12
N PHE A 332 8.49 4.46 12.76
CA PHE A 332 8.49 3.05 13.15
C PHE A 332 9.93 2.55 13.25
N SER A 333 10.15 1.49 14.02
CA SER A 333 11.39 0.72 13.97
C SER A 333 11.14 -0.61 13.28
N GLN A 334 12.15 -1.16 12.63
CA GLN A 334 12.05 -2.44 11.94
C GLN A 334 13.05 -3.43 12.47
N GLU A 335 12.59 -4.65 12.77
CA GLU A 335 13.40 -5.80 13.13
C GLU A 335 12.99 -6.99 12.28
N LYS A 336 13.82 -7.37 11.30
CA LYS A 336 13.50 -8.38 10.27
C LYS A 336 12.23 -8.00 9.49
N ASP A 337 11.21 -8.85 9.56
CA ASP A 337 9.90 -8.66 8.94
C ASP A 337 8.91 -7.85 9.82
N ARG A 338 9.30 -7.44 11.04
CA ARG A 338 8.43 -6.74 11.99
C ARG A 338 8.69 -5.26 12.02
N GLN A 339 7.61 -4.50 11.91
CA GLN A 339 7.57 -3.05 11.95
C GLN A 339 6.77 -2.60 13.18
N TYR A 340 7.43 -1.88 14.08
CA TYR A 340 6.87 -1.41 15.35
C TYR A 340 6.57 0.09 15.26
N PRO A 341 5.29 0.52 15.25
CA PRO A 341 4.96 1.94 15.21
C PRO A 341 5.39 2.64 16.50
N ILE A 342 6.04 3.78 16.37
CA ILE A 342 6.54 4.58 17.49
C ILE A 342 6.07 6.03 17.40
N LEU A 343 6.13 6.76 18.50
CA LEU A 343 5.95 8.22 18.50
C LEU A 343 7.20 8.87 17.87
N PHE A 344 7.06 9.80 16.90
CA PHE A 344 8.16 10.43 16.18
C PHE A 344 7.87 11.91 15.88
#